data_11bc1e08d6857fd19de1073dac5b2e36
#
_entry.id   11bc1e08d6857fd19de1073dac5b2e36
#
_cell.length_a   1.000
_cell.length_b   1.000
_cell.length_c   1.000
_cell.angle_alpha   90.00
_cell.angle_beta   90.00
_cell.angle_gamma   90.00
#
_symmetry.space_group_name_H-M   'P 1'
#
loop_
_entity.id
_entity.type
_entity.pdbx_description
1 polymer ?
#
loop_
_entity_poly.entity_id
_entity_poly.type
_entity_poly.pdbx_seq_one_letter_code
_entity_poly.pdbx_strand_id
1 'polypeptide(L)'
;MISTKNGIVIDWDNKRIKLDEKTHNYYLDDHLIEGESTTEIMGAFSDFSFDMKWDIQKNILRAIGGEVKRLVWGVEVVEKHCNRYMEKRQQIGTFLHNQIEVKKLAKAEEKIKTILKLNGFKEGEYREYRELKFYNQPYNIASTVDYLAIDDKKRKIILIDYKVTKQDKRQYLTAQLNIYHLLLDGNWGTDVNNMIPYDFELHGLIINDKTKKIEIVNLENNLTLAYHLLKAHKELKEWNDFKDNDNKSNT
;
A
#
# COMPACT_ATOMS: atom_id res chain seq x y z
N MET A 1 20.90 -1.38 8.36
CA MET A 1 21.79 -1.72 7.20
C MET A 1 21.05 -1.40 5.92
N ILE A 2 21.69 -0.73 4.98
CA ILE A 2 21.11 -0.43 3.67
C ILE A 2 21.80 -1.29 2.61
N SER A 3 21.04 -1.73 1.61
CA SER A 3 21.60 -2.31 0.40
C SER A 3 21.17 -1.51 -0.81
N THR A 4 22.05 -1.40 -1.79
CA THR A 4 21.73 -0.76 -3.07
C THR A 4 22.15 -1.71 -4.18
N LYS A 5 21.17 -2.17 -4.96
CA LYS A 5 21.40 -3.02 -6.12
C LYS A 5 20.47 -2.55 -7.24
N ASN A 6 21.01 -2.39 -8.44
CA ASN A 6 20.24 -1.94 -9.61
C ASN A 6 19.42 -0.64 -9.37
N GLY A 7 19.94 0.28 -8.55
CA GLY A 7 19.24 1.51 -8.19
C GLY A 7 18.09 1.32 -7.17
N ILE A 8 17.95 0.13 -6.58
CA ILE A 8 16.98 -0.12 -5.52
C ILE A 8 17.68 -0.01 -4.18
N VAL A 9 17.22 0.91 -3.34
CA VAL A 9 17.74 1.14 -1.99
C VAL A 9 16.77 0.51 -1.01
N ILE A 10 17.21 -0.49 -0.23
CA ILE A 10 16.40 -1.14 0.79
C ILE A 10 16.98 -0.85 2.17
N ASP A 11 16.17 -0.34 3.07
CA ASP A 11 16.54 0.00 4.44
C ASP A 11 16.14 -1.11 5.42
N TRP A 12 16.99 -2.13 5.53
CA TRP A 12 16.75 -3.37 6.29
C TRP A 12 16.48 -3.18 7.78
N ASP A 13 16.91 -2.08 8.36
CA ASP A 13 16.73 -1.76 9.78
C ASP A 13 15.88 -0.52 10.04
N ASN A 14 15.24 -0.01 8.98
CA ASN A 14 14.32 1.15 9.01
C ASN A 14 14.93 2.41 9.68
N LYS A 15 16.24 2.67 9.46
CA LYS A 15 16.93 3.80 10.12
C LYS A 15 17.18 4.98 9.19
N ARG A 16 17.33 4.74 7.90
CA ARG A 16 17.78 5.72 6.92
C ARG A 16 16.67 6.24 6.03
N ILE A 17 15.68 5.39 5.68
CA ILE A 17 14.49 5.86 4.97
C ILE A 17 13.41 6.17 6.00
N LYS A 18 12.99 7.43 6.06
CA LYS A 18 11.94 7.92 6.96
C LYS A 18 10.70 8.29 6.17
N LEU A 19 9.54 7.97 6.70
CA LEU A 19 8.24 8.43 6.21
C LEU A 19 7.70 9.48 7.17
N ASP A 20 7.42 10.68 6.69
CA ASP A 20 6.59 11.64 7.41
C ASP A 20 5.12 11.28 7.21
N GLU A 21 4.48 10.76 8.25
CA GLU A 21 3.07 10.33 8.20
C GLU A 21 2.08 11.46 7.91
N LYS A 22 2.45 12.73 8.15
CA LYS A 22 1.56 13.87 7.91
C LYS A 22 1.56 14.31 6.45
N THR A 23 2.75 14.34 5.85
CA THR A 23 2.93 14.79 4.46
C THR A 23 3.00 13.65 3.47
N HIS A 24 3.13 12.39 3.97
CA HIS A 24 3.42 11.19 3.20
C HIS A 24 4.72 11.27 2.37
N ASN A 25 5.64 12.15 2.76
CA ASN A 25 6.92 12.30 2.09
C ASN A 25 7.94 11.30 2.64
N TYR A 26 8.76 10.75 1.75
CA TYR A 26 9.89 9.90 2.12
C TYR A 26 11.20 10.69 2.11
N TYR A 27 12.09 10.35 3.04
CA TYR A 27 13.41 10.96 3.18
C TYR A 27 14.46 9.84 3.24
N LEU A 28 15.55 9.97 2.49
CA LEU A 28 16.74 9.13 2.59
C LEU A 28 17.86 9.97 3.23
N ASP A 29 18.35 9.53 4.38
CA ASP A 29 19.39 10.26 5.14
C ASP A 29 19.05 11.75 5.35
N ASP A 30 17.79 12.03 5.74
CA ASP A 30 17.21 13.36 5.94
C ASP A 30 17.06 14.23 4.66
N HIS A 31 17.32 13.68 3.47
CA HIS A 31 17.07 14.34 2.19
C HIS A 31 15.73 13.87 1.63
N LEU A 32 14.89 14.83 1.22
CA LEU A 32 13.61 14.55 0.60
C LEU A 32 13.81 13.71 -0.68
N ILE A 33 13.07 12.61 -0.79
CA ILE A 33 12.95 11.86 -2.03
C ILE A 33 11.86 12.54 -2.86
N GLU A 34 12.26 13.21 -3.94
CA GLU A 34 11.33 13.84 -4.88
C GLU A 34 10.67 12.79 -5.78
N GLY A 35 9.99 11.84 -5.17
CA GLY A 35 9.34 10.71 -5.83
C GLY A 35 7.92 10.49 -5.30
N GLU A 36 7.22 9.54 -5.88
CA GLU A 36 5.87 9.16 -5.47
C GLU A 36 5.89 7.90 -4.62
N SER A 37 4.85 7.68 -3.86
CA SER A 37 4.63 6.42 -3.16
C SER A 37 3.71 5.48 -3.96
N THR A 38 3.82 4.18 -3.72
CA THR A 38 2.86 3.22 -4.31
C THR A 38 1.42 3.53 -3.91
N THR A 39 1.19 4.08 -2.72
CA THR A 39 -0.14 4.48 -2.26
C THR A 39 -0.71 5.64 -3.06
N GLU A 40 0.12 6.63 -3.43
CA GLU A 40 -0.29 7.75 -4.31
C GLU A 40 -0.62 7.25 -5.71
N ILE A 41 0.22 6.39 -6.28
CA ILE A 41 -0.03 5.76 -7.58
C ILE A 41 -1.36 4.99 -7.56
N MET A 42 -1.58 4.19 -6.54
CA MET A 42 -2.83 3.45 -6.37
C MET A 42 -4.03 4.38 -6.17
N GLY A 43 -3.82 5.54 -5.54
CA GLY A 43 -4.84 6.57 -5.36
C GLY A 43 -5.35 7.13 -6.69
N ALA A 44 -4.49 7.27 -7.70
CA ALA A 44 -4.87 7.77 -9.02
C ALA A 44 -5.82 6.81 -9.77
N PHE A 45 -5.79 5.51 -9.49
CA PHE A 45 -6.65 4.50 -10.10
C PHE A 45 -7.85 4.09 -9.24
N SER A 46 -7.92 4.58 -8.01
CA SER A 46 -9.06 4.28 -7.16
C SER A 46 -10.16 5.31 -7.39
N ASP A 47 -11.34 4.86 -7.85
CA ASP A 47 -12.60 5.63 -7.81
C ASP A 47 -13.03 5.97 -6.37
N PHE A 48 -12.05 6.01 -5.50
CA PHE A 48 -12.18 6.13 -4.07
C PHE A 48 -12.88 7.41 -3.63
N SER A 49 -12.93 8.43 -4.51
CA SER A 49 -13.49 9.71 -4.11
C SER A 49 -15.00 9.77 -4.26
N PHE A 50 -15.59 9.26 -5.34
CA PHE A 50 -17.00 9.51 -5.63
C PHE A 50 -17.94 8.53 -4.96
N ASP A 51 -17.74 7.22 -5.14
CA ASP A 51 -18.66 6.21 -4.60
C ASP A 51 -18.65 6.16 -3.07
N MET A 52 -17.48 6.30 -2.45
CA MET A 52 -17.40 6.30 -0.99
C MET A 52 -17.92 7.60 -0.37
N LYS A 53 -17.66 8.75 -0.96
CA LYS A 53 -18.27 10.02 -0.54
C LYS A 53 -19.80 9.93 -0.69
N TRP A 54 -20.27 9.36 -1.78
CA TRP A 54 -21.70 9.15 -2.02
C TRP A 54 -22.35 8.19 -1.02
N ASP A 55 -21.73 7.06 -0.73
CA ASP A 55 -22.23 6.11 0.26
C ASP A 55 -22.22 6.69 1.69
N ILE A 56 -21.20 7.45 2.05
CA ILE A 56 -21.15 8.16 3.32
C ILE A 56 -22.24 9.22 3.37
N GLN A 57 -22.41 10.03 2.34
CA GLN A 57 -23.46 11.03 2.24
C GLN A 57 -24.84 10.39 2.35
N LYS A 58 -25.08 9.27 1.65
CA LYS A 58 -26.33 8.51 1.67
C LYS A 58 -26.64 7.95 3.06
N ASN A 59 -25.62 7.44 3.76
CA ASN A 59 -25.78 6.94 5.13
C ASN A 59 -26.02 8.07 6.14
N ILE A 60 -25.36 9.22 5.99
CA ILE A 60 -25.62 10.41 6.79
C ILE A 60 -27.05 10.91 6.55
N LEU A 61 -27.47 11.02 5.28
CA LEU A 61 -28.82 11.43 4.94
C LEU A 61 -29.89 10.51 5.50
N ARG A 62 -29.67 9.20 5.48
CA ARG A 62 -30.56 8.21 6.14
C ARG A 62 -30.62 8.42 7.64
N ALA A 63 -29.47 8.63 8.29
CA ALA A 63 -29.40 8.82 9.74
C ALA A 63 -30.08 10.11 10.22
N ILE A 64 -30.07 11.17 9.40
CA ILE A 64 -30.69 12.48 9.75
C ILE A 64 -32.10 12.66 9.20
N GLY A 65 -32.71 11.61 8.60
CA GLY A 65 -34.13 11.60 8.21
C GLY A 65 -34.46 12.20 6.85
N GLY A 66 -33.55 12.04 5.87
CA GLY A 66 -33.89 12.21 4.45
C GLY A 66 -33.62 13.59 3.84
N GLU A 67 -34.19 13.82 2.65
CA GLU A 67 -33.84 14.96 1.77
C GLU A 67 -34.16 16.35 2.35
N VAL A 68 -35.18 16.48 3.18
CA VAL A 68 -35.57 17.77 3.77
C VAL A 68 -34.50 18.36 4.66
N LYS A 69 -33.78 17.50 5.42
CA LYS A 69 -32.67 17.95 6.26
C LYS A 69 -31.40 18.29 5.48
N ARG A 70 -31.24 17.71 4.28
CA ARG A 70 -30.14 18.07 3.36
C ARG A 70 -30.22 19.53 2.92
N LEU A 71 -31.40 20.02 2.63
CA LEU A 71 -31.63 21.43 2.25
C LEU A 71 -31.31 22.40 3.40
N VAL A 72 -31.53 21.95 4.63
CA VAL A 72 -31.28 22.78 5.83
C VAL A 72 -29.80 22.75 6.27
N TRP A 73 -29.11 21.62 6.11
CA TRP A 73 -27.74 21.43 6.64
C TRP A 73 -26.65 21.84 5.64
N GLY A 74 -26.96 21.93 4.37
CA GLY A 74 -26.00 22.31 3.33
C GLY A 74 -24.90 21.26 3.06
N VAL A 75 -24.27 21.39 1.91
CA VAL A 75 -23.20 20.49 1.44
C VAL A 75 -22.01 20.50 2.37
N GLU A 76 -21.67 21.66 2.93
CA GLU A 76 -20.50 21.89 3.79
C GLU A 76 -20.53 21.06 5.10
N VAL A 77 -21.69 20.92 5.71
CA VAL A 77 -21.86 20.11 6.93
C VAL A 77 -21.73 18.63 6.63
N VAL A 78 -22.26 18.18 5.49
CA VAL A 78 -22.13 16.79 5.04
C VAL A 78 -20.67 16.47 4.73
N GLU A 79 -19.95 17.36 4.07
CA GLU A 79 -18.53 17.22 3.78
C GLU A 79 -17.68 17.13 5.07
N LYS A 80 -17.93 18.00 6.04
CA LYS A 80 -17.24 17.97 7.33
C LYS A 80 -17.47 16.66 8.08
N HIS A 81 -18.66 16.09 8.04
CA HIS A 81 -18.95 14.78 8.63
C HIS A 81 -18.29 13.64 7.86
N CYS A 82 -18.22 13.71 6.54
CA CYS A 82 -17.49 12.75 5.71
C CYS A 82 -16.00 12.75 6.04
N ASN A 83 -15.38 13.92 6.10
CA ASN A 83 -13.95 14.06 6.42
C ASN A 83 -13.63 13.50 7.81
N ARG A 84 -14.40 13.83 8.83
CA ARG A 84 -14.24 13.24 10.19
C ARG A 84 -14.39 11.72 10.20
N TYR A 85 -15.30 11.17 9.41
CA TYR A 85 -15.47 9.73 9.32
C TYR A 85 -14.23 9.08 8.67
N MET A 86 -13.71 9.70 7.62
CA MET A 86 -12.51 9.23 6.92
C MET A 86 -11.29 9.27 7.82
N GLU A 87 -11.05 10.39 8.51
CA GLU A 87 -9.96 10.55 9.48
C GLU A 87 -10.02 9.46 10.58
N LYS A 88 -11.22 9.23 11.13
CA LYS A 88 -11.41 8.17 12.14
C LYS A 88 -11.10 6.78 11.60
N ARG A 89 -11.46 6.50 10.35
CA ARG A 89 -11.16 5.22 9.68
C ARG A 89 -9.66 5.05 9.46
N GLN A 90 -9.00 6.11 9.06
CA GLN A 90 -7.55 6.14 8.87
C GLN A 90 -6.81 5.91 10.19
N GLN A 91 -7.21 6.58 11.27
CA GLN A 91 -6.67 6.37 12.61
C GLN A 91 -6.82 4.93 13.10
N ILE A 92 -7.97 4.28 12.85
CA ILE A 92 -8.17 2.87 13.17
C ILE A 92 -7.24 1.99 12.36
N GLY A 93 -7.06 2.29 11.07
CA GLY A 93 -6.12 1.59 10.19
C GLY A 93 -4.70 1.66 10.74
N THR A 94 -4.17 2.87 10.95
CA THR A 94 -2.84 3.11 11.50
C THR A 94 -2.63 2.41 12.84
N PHE A 95 -3.61 2.51 13.77
CA PHE A 95 -3.51 1.82 15.04
C PHE A 95 -3.37 0.30 14.89
N LEU A 96 -4.15 -0.33 14.01
CA LEU A 96 -4.08 -1.78 13.81
C LEU A 96 -2.79 -2.21 13.09
N HIS A 97 -2.29 -1.43 12.13
CA HIS A 97 -0.97 -1.64 11.53
C HIS A 97 0.12 -1.63 12.60
N ASN A 98 0.17 -0.60 13.45
CA ASN A 98 1.13 -0.50 14.54
C ASN A 98 1.04 -1.70 15.52
N GLN A 99 -0.18 -2.22 15.80
CA GLN A 99 -0.34 -3.42 16.64
C GLN A 99 0.23 -4.68 15.97
N ILE A 100 0.16 -4.79 14.66
CA ILE A 100 0.72 -5.92 13.91
C ILE A 100 2.25 -5.78 13.83
N GLU A 101 2.75 -4.59 13.54
CA GLU A 101 4.18 -4.29 13.50
C GLU A 101 4.89 -4.74 14.78
N VAL A 102 4.34 -4.39 15.94
CA VAL A 102 4.90 -4.76 17.25
C VAL A 102 4.42 -6.15 17.76
N LYS A 103 3.86 -6.98 16.89
CA LYS A 103 3.38 -8.35 17.19
C LYS A 103 2.33 -8.43 18.33
N LYS A 104 1.59 -7.35 18.60
CA LYS A 104 0.57 -7.32 19.66
C LYS A 104 -0.80 -7.85 19.23
N LEU A 105 -1.07 -7.95 17.93
CA LEU A 105 -2.32 -8.52 17.42
C LEU A 105 -2.16 -10.03 17.15
N ALA A 106 -2.30 -10.86 18.18
CA ALA A 106 -2.07 -12.30 18.13
C ALA A 106 -2.78 -13.03 16.97
N LYS A 107 -4.01 -12.62 16.63
CA LYS A 107 -4.75 -13.21 15.50
C LYS A 107 -4.11 -12.92 14.15
N ALA A 108 -3.50 -11.75 13.96
CA ALA A 108 -2.78 -11.44 12.72
C ALA A 108 -1.49 -12.24 12.64
N GLU A 109 -0.75 -12.36 13.75
CA GLU A 109 0.46 -13.19 13.84
C GLU A 109 0.17 -14.65 13.50
N GLU A 110 -0.93 -15.21 14.02
CA GLU A 110 -1.37 -16.57 13.69
C GLU A 110 -1.62 -16.74 12.19
N LYS A 111 -2.24 -15.73 11.54
CA LYS A 111 -2.49 -15.75 10.09
C LYS A 111 -1.21 -15.64 9.28
N ILE A 112 -0.28 -14.76 9.68
CA ILE A 112 1.05 -14.66 9.05
C ILE A 112 1.78 -16.01 9.16
N LYS A 113 1.85 -16.60 10.34
CA LYS A 113 2.45 -17.93 10.53
C LYS A 113 1.79 -19.01 9.67
N THR A 114 0.48 -18.93 9.51
CA THR A 114 -0.27 -19.85 8.63
C THR A 114 0.18 -19.70 7.17
N ILE A 115 0.28 -18.46 6.67
CA ILE A 115 0.77 -18.17 5.29
C ILE A 115 2.18 -18.74 5.13
N LEU A 116 3.09 -18.40 6.05
CA LEU A 116 4.48 -18.88 6.00
C LEU A 116 4.56 -20.39 5.97
N LYS A 117 3.82 -21.08 6.85
CA LYS A 117 3.79 -22.54 6.92
C LYS A 117 3.25 -23.18 5.63
N LEU A 118 2.15 -22.66 5.08
CA LEU A 118 1.56 -23.14 3.82
C LEU A 118 2.53 -23.00 2.63
N ASN A 119 3.37 -21.96 2.67
CA ASN A 119 4.42 -21.72 1.67
C ASN A 119 5.74 -22.41 2.01
N GLY A 120 5.75 -23.28 3.03
CA GLY A 120 6.89 -24.12 3.38
C GLY A 120 8.00 -23.39 4.14
N PHE A 121 7.78 -22.17 4.64
CA PHE A 121 8.76 -21.47 5.49
C PHE A 121 8.86 -22.17 6.85
N LYS A 122 10.08 -22.39 7.33
CA LYS A 122 10.35 -22.99 8.64
C LYS A 122 10.93 -21.97 9.59
N GLU A 123 10.45 -21.96 10.80
CA GLU A 123 10.92 -21.05 11.85
C GLU A 123 12.46 -21.15 12.01
N GLY A 124 13.14 -20.00 12.02
CA GLY A 124 14.60 -19.91 12.10
C GLY A 124 15.34 -20.09 10.77
N GLU A 125 14.66 -20.46 9.66
CA GLU A 125 15.29 -20.64 8.35
C GLU A 125 15.04 -19.48 7.38
N TYR A 126 14.26 -18.44 7.78
CA TYR A 126 13.94 -17.27 6.97
C TYR A 126 14.17 -15.99 7.76
N ARG A 127 14.28 -14.88 7.02
CA ARG A 127 14.33 -13.52 7.59
C ARG A 127 12.98 -12.86 7.40
N GLU A 128 12.50 -12.13 8.42
CA GLU A 128 11.27 -11.36 8.34
C GLU A 128 11.52 -9.87 8.57
N TYR A 129 10.79 -9.05 7.89
CA TYR A 129 10.82 -7.59 7.98
C TYR A 129 9.40 -7.04 8.05
N ARG A 130 9.21 -5.98 8.84
CA ARG A 130 7.94 -5.28 9.01
C ARG A 130 8.14 -3.81 8.72
N GLU A 131 7.15 -3.21 8.07
CA GLU A 131 7.24 -1.80 7.63
C GLU A 131 8.56 -1.51 6.91
N LEU A 132 8.98 -2.44 6.04
CA LEU A 132 10.22 -2.35 5.31
C LEU A 132 10.15 -1.23 4.28
N LYS A 133 11.00 -0.22 4.43
CA LYS A 133 11.07 0.91 3.53
C LYS A 133 12.10 0.68 2.43
N PHE A 134 11.74 1.09 1.23
CA PHE A 134 12.62 1.03 0.07
C PHE A 134 12.41 2.23 -0.85
N TYR A 135 13.41 2.50 -1.68
CA TYR A 135 13.35 3.49 -2.75
C TYR A 135 13.87 2.88 -4.05
N ASN A 136 13.05 2.87 -5.07
CA ASN A 136 13.43 2.43 -6.42
C ASN A 136 13.75 3.68 -7.26
N GLN A 137 15.04 3.96 -7.44
CA GLN A 137 15.53 5.13 -8.18
C GLN A 137 15.11 5.13 -9.67
N PRO A 138 15.20 4.00 -10.41
CA PRO A 138 14.75 3.95 -11.80
C PRO A 138 13.31 4.37 -12.04
N TYR A 139 12.41 4.06 -11.11
CA TYR A 139 11.01 4.46 -11.17
C TYR A 139 10.71 5.74 -10.39
N ASN A 140 11.66 6.22 -9.59
CA ASN A 140 11.50 7.33 -8.65
C ASN A 140 10.33 7.12 -7.68
N ILE A 141 10.22 5.91 -7.12
CA ILE A 141 9.14 5.51 -6.20
C ILE A 141 9.74 5.05 -4.89
N ALA A 142 9.33 5.70 -3.79
CA ALA A 142 9.60 5.27 -2.43
C ALA A 142 8.36 4.64 -1.82
N SER A 143 8.52 3.57 -1.03
CA SER A 143 7.38 2.89 -0.45
C SER A 143 7.72 2.09 0.80
N THR A 144 6.67 1.65 1.49
CA THR A 144 6.76 0.77 2.66
C THR A 144 5.98 -0.51 2.40
N VAL A 145 6.61 -1.65 2.65
CA VAL A 145 5.97 -2.98 2.62
C VAL A 145 5.61 -3.38 4.04
N ASP A 146 4.35 -3.67 4.30
CA ASP A 146 3.86 -4.00 5.65
C ASP A 146 4.57 -5.24 6.23
N TYR A 147 4.73 -6.28 5.41
CA TYR A 147 5.44 -7.50 5.80
C TYR A 147 6.14 -8.18 4.62
N LEU A 148 7.38 -8.54 4.84
CA LEU A 148 8.20 -9.28 3.88
C LEU A 148 8.93 -10.41 4.60
N ALA A 149 8.89 -11.64 4.05
CA ALA A 149 9.69 -12.77 4.49
C ALA A 149 10.53 -13.33 3.34
N ILE A 150 11.78 -13.71 3.63
CA ILE A 150 12.75 -14.20 2.65
C ILE A 150 13.33 -15.54 3.11
N ASP A 151 13.15 -16.59 2.33
CA ASP A 151 13.86 -17.85 2.45
C ASP A 151 14.91 -17.93 1.33
N ASP A 152 16.16 -17.60 1.66
CA ASP A 152 17.25 -17.58 0.69
C ASP A 152 17.59 -18.97 0.15
N LYS A 153 17.38 -20.03 0.95
CA LYS A 153 17.65 -21.42 0.55
C LYS A 153 16.66 -21.88 -0.53
N LYS A 154 15.39 -21.51 -0.37
CA LYS A 154 14.32 -21.83 -1.33
C LYS A 154 14.18 -20.79 -2.42
N ARG A 155 14.90 -19.66 -2.31
CA ARG A 155 14.75 -18.51 -3.21
C ARG A 155 13.28 -18.06 -3.30
N LYS A 156 12.64 -17.93 -2.16
CA LYS A 156 11.22 -17.58 -2.06
C LYS A 156 11.04 -16.33 -1.21
N ILE A 157 10.16 -15.44 -1.67
CA ILE A 157 9.78 -14.21 -0.98
C ILE A 157 8.27 -14.20 -0.80
N ILE A 158 7.82 -13.84 0.39
CA ILE A 158 6.41 -13.59 0.69
C ILE A 158 6.23 -12.12 0.98
N LEU A 159 5.31 -11.47 0.26
CA LEU A 159 4.83 -10.13 0.53
C LEU A 159 3.42 -10.21 1.10
N ILE A 160 3.18 -9.49 2.20
CA ILE A 160 1.85 -9.38 2.80
C ILE A 160 1.55 -7.90 3.03
N ASP A 161 0.36 -7.45 2.63
CA ASP A 161 -0.17 -6.13 2.94
C ASP A 161 -1.44 -6.26 3.79
N TYR A 162 -1.62 -5.32 4.73
CA TYR A 162 -2.74 -5.31 5.66
C TYR A 162 -3.78 -4.26 5.26
N LYS A 163 -5.05 -4.63 5.18
CA LYS A 163 -6.12 -3.67 4.93
C LYS A 163 -7.22 -3.77 5.98
N VAL A 164 -7.46 -2.67 6.66
CA VAL A 164 -8.56 -2.53 7.61
C VAL A 164 -9.79 -2.02 6.88
N THR A 165 -10.71 -2.90 6.51
CA THR A 165 -11.83 -2.56 5.65
C THR A 165 -13.03 -3.47 5.86
N LYS A 166 -14.21 -3.01 5.40
CA LYS A 166 -15.43 -3.82 5.23
C LYS A 166 -15.68 -4.21 3.78
N GLN A 167 -14.97 -3.56 2.86
CA GLN A 167 -15.14 -3.77 1.41
C GLN A 167 -14.18 -4.85 0.94
N ASP A 168 -14.52 -5.51 -0.15
CA ASP A 168 -13.57 -6.35 -0.87
C ASP A 168 -12.48 -5.46 -1.48
N LYS A 169 -11.24 -5.71 -1.08
CA LYS A 169 -10.05 -4.98 -1.55
C LYS A 169 -9.08 -5.86 -2.33
N ARG A 170 -9.52 -7.03 -2.79
CA ARG A 170 -8.65 -7.99 -3.49
C ARG A 170 -8.00 -7.38 -4.72
N GLN A 171 -8.76 -6.72 -5.58
CA GLN A 171 -8.23 -6.07 -6.78
C GLN A 171 -7.20 -4.99 -6.43
N TYR A 172 -7.51 -4.16 -5.44
CA TYR A 172 -6.58 -3.14 -4.96
C TYR A 172 -5.29 -3.76 -4.40
N LEU A 173 -5.41 -4.77 -3.54
CA LEU A 173 -4.26 -5.50 -2.98
C LEU A 173 -3.45 -6.20 -4.06
N THR A 174 -4.11 -6.83 -5.05
CA THR A 174 -3.43 -7.45 -6.19
C THR A 174 -2.58 -6.43 -6.94
N ALA A 175 -3.14 -5.27 -7.26
CA ALA A 175 -2.41 -4.20 -7.95
C ALA A 175 -1.25 -3.68 -7.11
N GLN A 176 -1.47 -3.34 -5.84
CA GLN A 176 -0.46 -2.78 -4.94
C GLN A 176 0.72 -3.74 -4.73
N LEU A 177 0.44 -5.01 -4.41
CA LEU A 177 1.51 -5.98 -4.16
C LEU A 177 2.26 -6.37 -5.42
N ASN A 178 1.62 -6.38 -6.59
CA ASN A 178 2.33 -6.56 -7.85
C ASN A 178 3.24 -5.37 -8.19
N ILE A 179 2.85 -4.14 -7.84
CA ILE A 179 3.74 -2.98 -7.94
C ILE A 179 4.93 -3.15 -7.00
N TYR A 180 4.72 -3.54 -5.74
CA TYR A 180 5.83 -3.83 -4.81
C TYR A 180 6.76 -4.91 -5.36
N HIS A 181 6.21 -6.02 -5.89
CA HIS A 181 7.01 -7.06 -6.52
C HIS A 181 7.86 -6.49 -7.66
N LEU A 182 7.26 -5.78 -8.61
CA LEU A 182 7.98 -5.18 -9.74
C LEU A 182 9.10 -4.23 -9.28
N LEU A 183 8.82 -3.39 -8.30
CA LEU A 183 9.78 -2.42 -7.78
C LEU A 183 10.94 -3.07 -7.01
N LEU A 184 10.70 -4.22 -6.39
CA LEU A 184 11.68 -4.95 -5.59
C LEU A 184 12.42 -6.03 -6.38
N ASP A 185 11.84 -6.56 -7.45
CA ASP A 185 12.39 -7.69 -8.22
C ASP A 185 13.83 -7.45 -8.69
N GLY A 186 14.17 -6.23 -9.06
CA GLY A 186 15.54 -5.86 -9.46
C GLY A 186 16.60 -6.09 -8.36
N ASN A 187 16.20 -6.18 -7.09
CA ASN A 187 17.12 -6.47 -5.98
C ASN A 187 17.42 -7.98 -5.86
N TRP A 188 16.44 -8.83 -6.15
CA TRP A 188 16.55 -10.30 -6.10
C TRP A 188 16.53 -10.95 -7.49
N GLY A 189 16.31 -10.16 -8.52
CA GLY A 189 16.34 -10.62 -9.89
C GLY A 189 17.70 -11.19 -10.27
N THR A 190 17.77 -11.80 -11.42
CA THR A 190 18.92 -12.54 -11.96
C THR A 190 20.25 -11.84 -11.72
N ASP A 191 21.02 -12.33 -10.78
CA ASP A 191 22.46 -12.12 -10.78
C ASP A 191 22.99 -12.81 -12.03
N VAL A 192 23.81 -12.14 -12.82
CA VAL A 192 24.37 -12.65 -14.10
C VAL A 192 25.05 -14.02 -13.93
N ASN A 193 25.39 -14.37 -12.69
CA ASN A 193 26.06 -15.62 -12.30
C ASN A 193 25.13 -16.68 -11.69
N ASN A 194 23.85 -16.34 -11.38
CA ASN A 194 22.88 -17.25 -10.77
C ASN A 194 21.49 -17.07 -11.39
N MET A 195 21.20 -17.89 -12.36
CA MET A 195 20.04 -17.76 -13.26
C MET A 195 18.66 -18.10 -12.68
N ILE A 196 18.52 -18.37 -11.39
CA ILE A 196 17.20 -18.70 -10.83
C ILE A 196 16.67 -17.49 -10.07
N PRO A 197 15.59 -16.83 -10.53
CA PRO A 197 14.96 -15.73 -9.83
C PRO A 197 14.34 -16.20 -8.51
N TYR A 198 14.06 -15.26 -7.60
CA TYR A 198 13.22 -15.57 -6.46
C TYR A 198 11.77 -15.69 -6.88
N ASP A 199 11.06 -16.63 -6.28
CA ASP A 199 9.63 -16.81 -6.43
C ASP A 199 8.89 -15.92 -5.42
N PHE A 200 8.02 -15.05 -5.91
CA PHE A 200 7.25 -14.12 -5.08
C PHE A 200 5.83 -14.63 -4.89
N GLU A 201 5.43 -14.78 -3.63
CA GLU A 201 4.05 -15.07 -3.21
C GLU A 201 3.41 -13.84 -2.59
N LEU A 202 2.22 -13.49 -3.05
CA LEU A 202 1.52 -12.27 -2.68
C LEU A 202 0.27 -12.61 -1.85
N HIS A 203 0.16 -12.02 -0.67
CA HIS A 203 -0.97 -12.25 0.23
C HIS A 203 -1.53 -10.96 0.80
N GLY A 204 -2.84 -10.89 0.97
CA GLY A 204 -3.51 -9.84 1.71
C GLY A 204 -4.02 -10.35 3.05
N LEU A 205 -3.94 -9.53 4.10
CA LEU A 205 -4.69 -9.71 5.33
C LEU A 205 -5.77 -8.64 5.45
N ILE A 206 -7.03 -9.05 5.22
CA ILE A 206 -8.18 -8.15 5.35
C ILE A 206 -8.74 -8.25 6.76
N ILE A 207 -8.66 -7.14 7.49
CA ILE A 207 -9.09 -7.04 8.87
C ILE A 207 -10.40 -6.28 8.93
N ASN A 208 -11.47 -6.95 9.38
CA ASN A 208 -12.74 -6.30 9.64
C ASN A 208 -12.65 -5.54 10.98
N ASP A 209 -12.76 -4.23 10.94
CA ASP A 209 -12.62 -3.36 12.12
C ASP A 209 -13.68 -3.57 13.21
N LYS A 210 -14.89 -4.02 12.82
CA LYS A 210 -15.99 -4.27 13.76
C LYS A 210 -15.90 -5.65 14.39
N THR A 211 -15.79 -6.68 13.57
CA THR A 211 -15.82 -8.08 14.03
C THR A 211 -14.46 -8.60 14.46
N LYS A 212 -13.38 -7.87 14.11
CA LYS A 212 -11.98 -8.30 14.28
C LYS A 212 -11.68 -9.64 13.59
N LYS A 213 -12.50 -10.01 12.61
CA LYS A 213 -12.23 -11.17 11.76
C LYS A 213 -11.09 -10.81 10.80
N ILE A 214 -10.14 -11.72 10.66
CA ILE A 214 -9.02 -11.57 9.73
C ILE A 214 -9.15 -12.65 8.67
N GLU A 215 -9.17 -12.22 7.42
CA GLU A 215 -9.23 -13.06 6.23
C GLU A 215 -7.87 -13.05 5.53
N ILE A 216 -7.37 -14.23 5.17
CA ILE A 216 -6.22 -14.38 4.28
C ILE A 216 -6.73 -14.39 2.84
N VAL A 217 -6.12 -13.59 1.98
CA VAL A 217 -6.41 -13.55 0.54
C VAL A 217 -5.12 -13.88 -0.20
N ASN A 218 -5.14 -14.96 -0.97
CA ASN A 218 -4.08 -15.25 -1.93
C ASN A 218 -4.30 -14.40 -3.17
N LEU A 219 -3.25 -13.74 -3.63
CA LEU A 219 -3.31 -12.78 -4.72
C LEU A 219 -2.50 -13.29 -5.92
N GLU A 220 -2.98 -12.97 -7.09
CA GLU A 220 -2.31 -13.33 -8.34
C GLU A 220 -1.01 -12.53 -8.50
N ASN A 221 0.06 -13.22 -8.85
CA ASN A 221 1.32 -12.61 -9.21
C ASN A 221 1.32 -12.26 -10.71
N ASN A 222 1.25 -10.97 -11.04
CA ASN A 222 1.09 -10.47 -12.40
C ASN A 222 1.92 -9.20 -12.63
N LEU A 223 3.19 -9.36 -12.92
CA LEU A 223 4.12 -8.25 -13.19
C LEU A 223 3.70 -7.40 -14.40
N THR A 224 3.02 -8.01 -15.39
CA THR A 224 2.51 -7.27 -16.55
C THR A 224 1.45 -6.24 -16.12
N LEU A 225 0.57 -6.61 -15.19
CA LEU A 225 -0.39 -5.68 -14.59
C LEU A 225 0.33 -4.51 -13.92
N ALA A 226 1.33 -4.77 -13.09
CA ALA A 226 2.10 -3.74 -12.40
C ALA A 226 2.78 -2.78 -13.39
N TYR A 227 3.43 -3.31 -14.41
CA TYR A 227 4.06 -2.51 -15.45
C TYR A 227 3.07 -1.59 -16.17
N HIS A 228 1.90 -2.11 -16.56
CA HIS A 228 0.88 -1.30 -17.22
C HIS A 228 0.30 -0.22 -16.30
N LEU A 229 0.12 -0.52 -15.01
CA LEU A 229 -0.34 0.48 -14.03
C LEU A 229 0.67 1.62 -13.89
N LEU A 230 1.96 1.32 -13.73
CA LEU A 230 3.00 2.36 -13.63
C LEU A 230 3.10 3.19 -14.90
N LYS A 231 3.01 2.55 -16.07
CA LYS A 231 3.01 3.25 -17.35
C LYS A 231 1.80 4.18 -17.50
N ALA A 232 0.59 3.67 -17.22
CA ALA A 232 -0.64 4.47 -17.31
C ALA A 232 -0.63 5.64 -16.31
N HIS A 233 -0.09 5.43 -15.10
CA HIS A 233 0.06 6.51 -14.13
C HIS A 233 0.98 7.62 -14.64
N LYS A 234 2.13 7.26 -15.21
CA LYS A 234 3.06 8.22 -15.82
C LYS A 234 2.40 9.03 -16.94
N GLU A 235 1.70 8.35 -17.86
CA GLU A 235 0.98 9.01 -18.95
C GLU A 235 -0.11 9.95 -18.44
N LEU A 236 -0.84 9.57 -17.39
CA LEU A 236 -1.86 10.41 -16.75
C LEU A 236 -1.25 11.67 -16.14
N LYS A 237 -0.10 11.56 -15.50
CA LYS A 237 0.63 12.68 -14.89
C LYS A 237 1.10 13.67 -15.97
N GLU A 238 1.74 13.16 -17.01
CA GLU A 238 2.18 13.98 -18.15
C GLU A 238 1.01 14.74 -18.81
N TRP A 239 -0.15 14.09 -18.92
CA TRP A 239 -1.37 14.73 -19.43
C TRP A 239 -1.91 15.84 -18.51
N ASN A 240 -1.90 15.64 -17.20
CA ASN A 240 -2.33 16.65 -16.24
C ASN A 240 -1.40 17.86 -16.24
N ASP A 241 -0.08 17.64 -16.26
CA ASP A 241 0.93 18.70 -16.34
C ASP A 241 0.77 19.53 -17.64
N PHE A 242 0.44 18.89 -18.75
CA PHE A 242 0.13 19.58 -20.02
C PHE A 242 -1.08 20.51 -19.88
N LYS A 243 -2.19 20.01 -19.31
CA LYS A 243 -3.40 20.82 -19.13
C LYS A 243 -3.18 22.04 -18.22
N ASP A 244 -2.42 21.87 -17.15
CA ASP A 244 -2.13 22.95 -16.20
C ASP A 244 -1.28 24.06 -16.83
N ASN A 245 -0.35 23.69 -17.70
CA ASN A 245 0.48 24.65 -18.46
C ASN A 245 -0.33 25.39 -19.53
N ASP A 246 -1.25 24.70 -20.21
CA ASP A 246 -2.12 25.32 -21.22
C ASP A 246 -3.08 26.34 -20.59
N ASN A 247 -3.62 26.03 -19.43
CA ASN A 247 -4.47 26.95 -18.66
C ASN A 247 -3.72 28.21 -18.17
N LYS A 248 -2.42 28.07 -17.80
CA LYS A 248 -1.59 29.21 -17.37
C LYS A 248 -1.15 30.12 -18.52
N SER A 249 -1.07 29.59 -19.75
CA SER A 249 -0.70 30.38 -20.93
C SER A 249 -1.87 31.18 -21.51
N ASN A 250 -3.10 30.86 -21.10
CA ASN A 250 -4.34 31.52 -21.55
C ASN A 250 -4.91 32.52 -20.54
N THR A 251 -4.21 32.80 -19.44
CA THR A 251 -4.49 33.84 -18.43
C THR A 251 -3.46 34.95 -18.48
#